data_7ee45c1ff9f5119d4ce82d9c24201cf0
#
_entry.id   7ee45c1ff9f5119d4ce82d9c24201cf0
#
_cell.length_a   1.000
_cell.length_b   1.000
_cell.length_c   1.000
_cell.angle_alpha   90.00
_cell.angle_beta   90.00
_cell.angle_gamma   90.00
#
_symmetry.space_group_name_H-M   'P 1'
#
loop_
_entity.id
_entity.type
_entity.pdbx_description
1 polymer ?
#
loop_
_entity_poly.entity_id
_entity_poly.type
_entity_poly.pdbx_seq_one_letter_code
_entity_poly.pdbx_strand_id
1 'polypeptide(L)'
;MRRWIALVLLLIIGTTFSGCATTGLQSELILNEDYFQVAHKEIQNAKESIYLIAYLFIIYDYQEAYSNRLLEDIIEAHERGVDVHVVLEYPKPKYMEEEGPANQKVYEKLKAAGIDVRFDKPERTTHSKVLIIDEETIIAGSHNYSFNGLKYNNETSLLLKDREKAERLIGYFRQIQ
;
A
#
# COMPACT_ATOMS: atom_id res chain seq x y z
N MET A 1 20.67 -61.03 55.04
CA MET A 1 21.38 -60.07 54.19
C MET A 1 20.31 -59.33 53.32
N ARG A 2 19.92 -58.10 53.70
CA ARG A 2 18.91 -57.29 52.99
C ARG A 2 19.65 -56.25 52.14
N ARG A 3 19.51 -56.36 50.79
CA ARG A 3 20.07 -55.41 49.84
C ARG A 3 19.08 -54.29 49.66
N TRP A 4 19.47 -53.03 50.04
CA TRP A 4 18.73 -51.82 49.75
C TRP A 4 19.08 -51.35 48.31
N ILE A 5 18.08 -51.30 47.43
CA ILE A 5 18.20 -50.68 46.12
C ILE A 5 17.79 -49.23 46.27
N ALA A 6 18.76 -48.33 46.14
CA ALA A 6 18.49 -46.90 46.13
C ALA A 6 18.00 -46.50 44.73
N LEU A 7 16.77 -46.05 44.62
CA LEU A 7 16.20 -45.48 43.42
C LEU A 7 16.66 -44.00 43.30
N VAL A 8 17.53 -43.71 42.35
CA VAL A 8 17.90 -42.32 41.99
C VAL A 8 16.89 -41.78 41.01
N LEU A 9 16.02 -40.88 41.48
CA LEU A 9 15.13 -40.12 40.60
C LEU A 9 15.93 -38.99 39.96
N LEU A 10 16.20 -39.09 38.67
CA LEU A 10 16.76 -38.01 37.85
C LEU A 10 15.61 -37.03 37.51
N LEU A 11 15.58 -35.86 38.17
CA LEU A 11 14.71 -34.76 37.79
C LEU A 11 15.33 -34.06 36.56
N ILE A 12 14.75 -34.32 35.36
CA ILE A 12 15.08 -33.55 34.16
C ILE A 12 14.29 -32.26 34.23
N ILE A 13 14.96 -31.16 34.63
CA ILE A 13 14.41 -29.79 34.52
C ILE A 13 14.50 -29.39 33.05
N GLY A 14 13.40 -29.56 32.33
CA GLY A 14 13.25 -29.05 30.97
C GLY A 14 13.18 -27.55 31.01
N THR A 15 14.28 -26.83 30.70
CA THR A 15 14.27 -25.42 30.43
C THR A 15 13.61 -25.20 29.06
N THR A 16 12.33 -24.81 29.06
CA THR A 16 11.68 -24.31 27.85
C THR A 16 12.33 -22.97 27.51
N PHE A 17 13.25 -22.98 26.55
CA PHE A 17 13.66 -21.76 25.87
C PHE A 17 12.45 -21.20 25.13
N SER A 18 11.77 -20.24 25.72
CA SER A 18 10.81 -19.40 25.00
C SER A 18 11.63 -18.53 24.05
N GLY A 19 11.84 -19.05 22.84
CA GLY A 19 12.45 -18.26 21.76
C GLY A 19 11.54 -17.06 21.50
N CYS A 20 12.00 -15.88 21.89
CA CYS A 20 11.43 -14.65 21.40
C CYS A 20 11.63 -14.65 19.88
N ALA A 21 10.58 -15.01 19.14
CA ALA A 21 10.55 -14.84 17.71
C ALA A 21 10.66 -13.33 17.46
N THR A 22 11.86 -12.85 17.16
CA THR A 22 12.02 -11.54 16.52
C THR A 22 11.30 -11.68 15.19
N THR A 23 10.08 -11.17 15.10
CA THR A 23 9.40 -10.93 13.84
C THR A 23 10.28 -9.91 13.10
N GLY A 24 11.21 -10.41 12.29
CA GLY A 24 12.07 -9.56 11.47
C GLY A 24 11.17 -8.68 10.64
N LEU A 25 11.47 -7.38 10.59
CA LEU A 25 10.79 -6.41 9.75
C LEU A 25 10.76 -6.94 8.32
N GLN A 26 9.58 -7.31 7.82
CA GLN A 26 9.45 -7.79 6.44
C GLN A 26 9.40 -6.56 5.53
N SER A 27 10.46 -6.35 4.78
CA SER A 27 10.55 -5.25 3.82
C SER A 27 11.15 -5.72 2.50
N GLU A 28 10.70 -5.10 1.40
CA GLU A 28 11.15 -5.34 0.03
C GLU A 28 11.44 -4.01 -0.64
N LEU A 29 12.62 -3.91 -1.29
CA LEU A 29 12.96 -2.76 -2.12
C LEU A 29 12.37 -2.96 -3.51
N ILE A 30 11.61 -1.98 -3.99
CA ILE A 30 10.96 -1.99 -5.29
C ILE A 30 11.65 -0.96 -6.18
N LEU A 31 12.14 -1.38 -7.32
CA LEU A 31 12.84 -0.52 -8.27
C LEU A 31 12.09 -0.44 -9.60
N ASN A 32 11.96 0.78 -10.10
CA ASN A 32 11.48 1.04 -11.46
C ASN A 32 10.15 0.31 -11.79
N GLU A 33 10.13 -0.44 -12.89
CA GLU A 33 8.93 -1.13 -13.40
C GLU A 33 8.40 -2.27 -12.51
N ASP A 34 9.20 -2.76 -11.57
CA ASP A 34 8.76 -3.80 -10.62
C ASP A 34 7.60 -3.32 -9.75
N TYR A 35 7.46 -2.00 -9.56
CA TYR A 35 6.37 -1.40 -8.78
C TYR A 35 5.00 -1.88 -9.24
N PHE A 36 4.78 -1.91 -10.55
CA PHE A 36 3.49 -2.32 -11.09
C PHE A 36 3.11 -3.74 -10.64
N GLN A 37 4.04 -4.70 -10.79
CA GLN A 37 3.78 -6.11 -10.45
C GLN A 37 3.50 -6.27 -8.95
N VAL A 38 4.26 -5.57 -8.12
CA VAL A 38 4.09 -5.63 -6.66
C VAL A 38 2.75 -5.00 -6.24
N ALA A 39 2.47 -3.77 -6.69
CA ALA A 39 1.22 -3.07 -6.35
C ALA A 39 -0.01 -3.81 -6.87
N HIS A 40 0.01 -4.28 -8.11
CA HIS A 40 -1.04 -5.09 -8.73
C HIS A 40 -1.36 -6.33 -7.87
N LYS A 41 -0.32 -7.10 -7.52
CA LYS A 41 -0.47 -8.30 -6.69
C LYS A 41 -1.05 -7.99 -5.30
N GLU A 42 -0.53 -6.97 -4.62
CA GLU A 42 -1.00 -6.63 -3.27
C GLU A 42 -2.45 -6.11 -3.31
N ILE A 43 -2.85 -5.26 -4.29
CA ILE A 43 -4.23 -4.79 -4.45
C ILE A 43 -5.19 -5.95 -4.76
N GLN A 44 -4.79 -6.87 -5.64
CA GLN A 44 -5.63 -8.04 -5.96
C GLN A 44 -5.83 -8.98 -4.77
N ASN A 45 -4.87 -9.04 -3.84
CA ASN A 45 -4.96 -9.85 -2.65
C ASN A 45 -5.59 -9.13 -1.44
N ALA A 46 -5.90 -7.84 -1.55
CA ALA A 46 -6.55 -7.06 -0.50
C ALA A 46 -7.89 -7.67 -0.06
N LYS A 47 -8.14 -7.69 1.24
CA LYS A 47 -9.31 -8.35 1.85
C LYS A 47 -10.14 -7.42 2.72
N GLU A 48 -9.51 -6.46 3.38
CA GLU A 48 -10.15 -5.60 4.38
C GLU A 48 -10.22 -4.15 3.91
N SER A 49 -9.07 -3.55 3.57
CA SER A 49 -9.02 -2.12 3.25
C SER A 49 -7.88 -1.73 2.30
N ILE A 50 -8.11 -0.64 1.56
CA ILE A 50 -7.09 0.05 0.75
C ILE A 50 -7.15 1.54 1.04
N TYR A 51 -6.01 2.14 1.42
CA TYR A 51 -5.83 3.59 1.51
C TYR A 51 -4.76 4.02 0.52
N LEU A 52 -5.12 4.91 -0.39
CA LEU A 52 -4.22 5.44 -1.41
C LEU A 52 -4.05 6.94 -1.26
N ILE A 53 -2.80 7.41 -1.18
CA ILE A 53 -2.42 8.83 -1.33
C ILE A 53 -1.62 8.94 -2.63
N ALA A 54 -2.12 9.68 -3.60
CA ALA A 54 -1.46 9.85 -4.88
C ALA A 54 -1.31 11.32 -5.27
N TYR A 55 -0.04 11.73 -5.50
CA TYR A 55 0.27 13.03 -6.06
C TYR A 55 -0.19 13.14 -7.51
N LEU A 56 0.15 12.14 -8.33
CA LEU A 56 -0.18 12.09 -9.74
C LEU A 56 -0.71 10.72 -10.12
N PHE A 57 -1.94 10.68 -10.60
CA PHE A 57 -2.57 9.48 -11.13
C PHE A 57 -3.17 9.81 -12.50
N ILE A 58 -2.54 9.34 -13.56
CA ILE A 58 -2.94 9.57 -14.95
C ILE A 58 -3.49 8.29 -15.55
N ILE A 59 -4.64 8.39 -16.19
CA ILE A 59 -5.21 7.33 -17.04
C ILE A 59 -5.16 7.75 -18.50
N TYR A 60 -4.93 6.79 -19.34
CA TYR A 60 -4.70 6.96 -20.78
C TYR A 60 -5.82 6.29 -21.59
N ASP A 61 -6.02 6.75 -22.82
CA ASP A 61 -7.05 6.19 -23.71
C ASP A 61 -6.68 4.81 -24.27
N TYR A 62 -5.43 4.34 -24.06
CA TYR A 62 -5.00 2.98 -24.38
C TYR A 62 -5.02 2.10 -23.11
N GLN A 63 -5.64 0.91 -23.24
CA GLN A 63 -5.90 0.02 -22.10
C GLN A 63 -4.66 -0.59 -21.46
N GLU A 64 -3.55 -0.68 -22.20
CA GLU A 64 -2.32 -1.36 -21.75
C GLU A 64 -1.46 -0.54 -20.78
N ALA A 65 -1.90 0.67 -20.42
CA ALA A 65 -1.17 1.49 -19.45
C ALA A 65 -1.26 0.88 -18.05
N TYR A 66 -0.11 0.69 -17.40
CA TYR A 66 -0.02 0.15 -16.04
C TYR A 66 -0.88 0.92 -15.02
N SER A 67 -0.96 2.25 -15.16
CA SER A 67 -1.80 3.07 -14.29
C SER A 67 -3.30 2.81 -14.49
N ASN A 68 -3.74 2.55 -15.73
CA ASN A 68 -5.12 2.14 -16.01
C ASN A 68 -5.44 0.82 -15.28
N ARG A 69 -4.53 -0.16 -15.40
CA ARG A 69 -4.72 -1.46 -14.75
C ARG A 69 -4.76 -1.36 -13.23
N LEU A 70 -3.90 -0.53 -12.61
CA LEU A 70 -3.95 -0.30 -11.16
C LEU A 70 -5.26 0.38 -10.72
N LEU A 71 -5.82 1.29 -11.54
CA LEU A 71 -7.13 1.86 -11.27
C LEU A 71 -8.23 0.79 -11.33
N GLU A 72 -8.18 -0.09 -12.34
CA GLU A 72 -9.11 -1.23 -12.46
C GLU A 72 -9.00 -2.16 -11.26
N ASP A 73 -7.78 -2.51 -10.83
CA ASP A 73 -7.53 -3.35 -9.64
C ASP A 73 -8.15 -2.75 -8.37
N ILE A 74 -8.05 -1.42 -8.20
CA ILE A 74 -8.64 -0.70 -7.07
C ILE A 74 -10.18 -0.78 -7.12
N ILE A 75 -10.77 -0.58 -8.30
CA ILE A 75 -12.22 -0.69 -8.50
C ILE A 75 -12.69 -2.13 -8.27
N GLU A 76 -12.01 -3.12 -8.85
CA GLU A 76 -12.28 -4.54 -8.64
C GLU A 76 -12.18 -4.93 -7.15
N ALA A 77 -11.22 -4.36 -6.40
CA ALA A 77 -11.10 -4.58 -4.96
C ALA A 77 -12.35 -4.06 -4.22
N HIS A 78 -12.81 -2.86 -4.56
CA HIS A 78 -14.05 -2.30 -4.00
C HIS A 78 -15.28 -3.16 -4.33
N GLU A 79 -15.40 -3.64 -5.57
CA GLU A 79 -16.47 -4.56 -6.00
C GLU A 79 -16.46 -5.89 -5.24
N ARG A 80 -15.28 -6.35 -4.80
CA ARG A 80 -15.13 -7.52 -3.91
C ARG A 80 -15.50 -7.25 -2.46
N GLY A 81 -15.81 -5.99 -2.10
CA GLY A 81 -16.20 -5.58 -0.74
C GLY A 81 -15.05 -5.05 0.11
N VAL A 82 -13.88 -4.78 -0.48
CA VAL A 82 -12.77 -4.11 0.22
C VAL A 82 -13.14 -2.64 0.46
N ASP A 83 -12.87 -2.12 1.66
CA ASP A 83 -13.11 -0.72 2.01
C ASP A 83 -12.00 0.17 1.42
N VAL A 84 -12.34 0.97 0.39
CA VAL A 84 -11.37 1.72 -0.40
C VAL A 84 -11.49 3.22 -0.17
N HIS A 85 -10.38 3.85 0.21
CA HIS A 85 -10.27 5.28 0.47
C HIS A 85 -9.12 5.91 -0.32
N VAL A 86 -9.39 6.98 -1.04
CA VAL A 86 -8.39 7.62 -1.91
C VAL A 86 -8.29 9.12 -1.66
N VAL A 87 -7.07 9.62 -1.52
CA VAL A 87 -6.74 11.05 -1.55
C VAL A 87 -5.87 11.35 -2.76
N LEU A 88 -6.30 12.29 -3.56
CA LEU A 88 -5.59 12.77 -4.74
C LEU A 88 -5.15 14.22 -4.53
N GLU A 89 -3.96 14.57 -5.01
CA GLU A 89 -3.55 15.98 -5.11
C GLU A 89 -4.57 16.76 -5.93
N TYR A 90 -4.95 17.96 -5.43
CA TYR A 90 -5.87 18.86 -6.13
C TYR A 90 -5.30 19.26 -7.49
N PRO A 91 -6.06 19.15 -8.58
CA PRO A 91 -5.60 19.45 -9.93
C PRO A 91 -5.39 20.97 -10.10
N LYS A 92 -4.13 21.42 -9.99
CA LYS A 92 -3.77 22.85 -10.15
C LYS A 92 -3.67 23.21 -11.62
N PRO A 93 -4.24 24.37 -12.05
CA PRO A 93 -4.20 24.81 -13.46
C PRO A 93 -2.79 24.87 -14.07
N LYS A 94 -1.77 25.14 -13.27
CA LYS A 94 -0.37 25.21 -13.70
C LYS A 94 0.19 23.89 -14.25
N TYR A 95 -0.41 22.77 -13.90
CA TYR A 95 0.02 21.42 -14.32
C TYR A 95 -0.98 20.76 -15.27
N MET A 96 -1.88 21.56 -15.85
CA MET A 96 -2.88 21.11 -16.83
C MET A 96 -2.30 21.17 -18.26
N GLU A 97 -1.09 20.62 -18.49
CA GLU A 97 -0.54 20.57 -19.84
C GLU A 97 -1.05 19.29 -20.54
N GLU A 98 -1.49 19.46 -21.79
CA GLU A 98 -1.88 18.49 -22.84
C GLU A 98 -2.84 17.33 -22.48
N GLU A 99 -2.80 16.76 -21.27
CA GLU A 99 -3.61 15.59 -20.88
C GLU A 99 -4.84 15.93 -20.02
N GLY A 100 -5.08 17.22 -19.78
CA GLY A 100 -6.14 17.69 -18.87
C GLY A 100 -5.75 17.51 -17.40
N PRO A 101 -6.66 17.79 -16.46
CA PRO A 101 -6.39 17.65 -15.04
C PRO A 101 -6.25 16.17 -14.69
N ALA A 102 -5.00 15.68 -14.63
CA ALA A 102 -4.63 14.28 -14.52
C ALA A 102 -5.44 13.52 -13.44
N ASN A 103 -5.51 14.06 -12.24
CA ASN A 103 -6.23 13.44 -11.14
C ASN A 103 -7.76 13.55 -11.27
N GLN A 104 -8.28 14.48 -12.08
CA GLN A 104 -9.72 14.69 -12.25
C GLN A 104 -10.41 13.49 -12.89
N LYS A 105 -9.84 12.94 -13.96
CA LYS A 105 -10.41 11.76 -14.63
C LYS A 105 -10.46 10.54 -13.70
N VAL A 106 -9.41 10.35 -12.89
CA VAL A 106 -9.35 9.27 -11.90
C VAL A 106 -10.38 9.49 -10.80
N TYR A 107 -10.48 10.71 -10.27
CA TYR A 107 -11.50 11.08 -9.29
C TYR A 107 -12.91 10.74 -9.79
N GLU A 108 -13.24 11.12 -11.03
CA GLU A 108 -14.56 10.87 -11.61
C GLU A 108 -14.86 9.37 -11.75
N LYS A 109 -13.87 8.57 -12.18
CA LYS A 109 -14.03 7.11 -12.29
C LYS A 109 -14.21 6.44 -10.93
N LEU A 110 -13.41 6.81 -9.93
CA LEU A 110 -13.53 6.28 -8.57
C LEU A 110 -14.88 6.65 -7.94
N LYS A 111 -15.32 7.90 -8.12
CA LYS A 111 -16.64 8.36 -7.66
C LYS A 111 -17.78 7.60 -8.33
N ALA A 112 -17.70 7.38 -9.64
CA ALA A 112 -18.70 6.62 -10.38
C ALA A 112 -18.79 5.15 -9.91
N ALA A 113 -17.67 4.58 -9.44
CA ALA A 113 -17.61 3.26 -8.84
C ALA A 113 -18.10 3.22 -7.37
N GLY A 114 -18.46 4.38 -6.77
CA GLY A 114 -18.92 4.45 -5.37
C GLY A 114 -17.82 4.50 -4.32
N ILE A 115 -16.56 4.64 -4.75
CA ILE A 115 -15.39 4.68 -3.85
C ILE A 115 -15.31 6.04 -3.12
N ASP A 116 -14.89 6.00 -1.85
CA ASP A 116 -14.58 7.19 -1.06
C ASP A 116 -13.28 7.85 -1.57
N VAL A 117 -13.44 8.84 -2.45
CA VAL A 117 -12.33 9.60 -3.01
C VAL A 117 -12.53 11.09 -2.79
N ARG A 118 -11.43 11.79 -2.45
CA ARG A 118 -11.41 13.24 -2.31
C ARG A 118 -10.11 13.83 -2.83
N PHE A 119 -10.17 15.12 -3.14
CA PHE A 119 -8.97 15.94 -3.33
C PHE A 119 -8.48 16.48 -1.99
N ASP A 120 -7.19 16.77 -1.89
CA ASP A 120 -6.64 17.60 -0.83
C ASP A 120 -6.97 19.08 -1.06
N LYS A 121 -6.55 19.93 -0.13
CA LYS A 121 -6.72 21.39 -0.26
C LYS A 121 -5.66 21.99 -1.19
N PRO A 122 -6.08 22.94 -2.07
CA PRO A 122 -5.16 23.55 -3.05
C PRO A 122 -4.00 24.34 -2.43
N GLU A 123 -4.12 24.76 -1.16
CA GLU A 123 -3.10 25.55 -0.47
C GLU A 123 -1.86 24.75 -0.11
N ARG A 124 -1.99 23.42 0.02
CA ARG A 124 -0.88 22.53 0.39
C ARG A 124 -0.78 21.38 -0.59
N THR A 125 0.38 21.20 -1.19
CA THR A 125 0.63 20.09 -2.11
C THR A 125 0.80 18.77 -1.36
N THR A 126 0.01 17.79 -1.72
CA THR A 126 0.15 16.41 -1.29
C THR A 126 1.07 15.65 -2.25
N HIS A 127 2.39 15.72 -2.00
CA HIS A 127 3.40 15.08 -2.87
C HIS A 127 3.71 13.62 -2.49
N SER A 128 2.91 13.03 -1.61
CA SER A 128 3.05 11.64 -1.16
C SER A 128 2.55 10.64 -2.20
N LYS A 129 3.20 9.48 -2.27
CA LYS A 129 2.79 8.31 -3.04
C LYS A 129 2.84 7.13 -2.08
N VAL A 130 1.67 6.78 -1.52
CA VAL A 130 1.54 5.79 -0.46
C VAL A 130 0.31 4.93 -0.74
N LEU A 131 0.52 3.64 -0.75
CA LEU A 131 -0.53 2.63 -0.80
C LEU A 131 -0.46 1.80 0.48
N ILE A 132 -1.58 1.68 1.19
CA ILE A 132 -1.68 0.88 2.41
C ILE A 132 -2.78 -0.14 2.18
N ILE A 133 -2.50 -1.41 2.47
CA ILE A 133 -3.42 -2.53 2.25
C ILE A 133 -3.59 -3.30 3.55
N ASP A 134 -4.84 -3.59 3.91
CA ASP A 134 -5.27 -4.38 5.05
C ASP A 134 -4.65 -3.90 6.38
N GLU A 135 -4.45 -2.56 6.49
CA GLU A 135 -3.86 -1.89 7.65
C GLU A 135 -2.50 -2.46 8.10
N GLU A 136 -1.77 -3.12 7.19
CA GLU A 136 -0.51 -3.79 7.47
C GLU A 136 0.55 -3.57 6.40
N THR A 137 0.21 -3.78 5.12
CA THR A 137 1.15 -3.64 4.00
C THR A 137 1.19 -2.21 3.53
N ILE A 138 2.39 -1.62 3.52
CA ILE A 138 2.65 -0.25 3.09
C ILE A 138 3.56 -0.31 1.86
N ILE A 139 3.19 0.37 0.77
CA ILE A 139 4.08 0.66 -0.34
C ILE A 139 4.24 2.18 -0.41
N ALA A 140 5.45 2.69 -0.21
CA ALA A 140 5.72 4.12 -0.22
C ALA A 140 7.03 4.43 -0.93
N GLY A 141 7.05 5.50 -1.74
CA GLY A 141 8.24 5.89 -2.48
C GLY A 141 8.04 7.04 -3.45
N SER A 142 8.78 6.99 -4.56
CA SER A 142 8.77 8.06 -5.55
C SER A 142 7.81 7.82 -6.72
N HIS A 143 7.32 6.59 -6.93
CA HIS A 143 6.49 6.22 -8.08
C HIS A 143 5.17 7.01 -8.15
N ASN A 144 5.00 7.77 -9.22
CA ASN A 144 3.69 8.28 -9.59
C ASN A 144 2.90 7.22 -10.37
N TYR A 145 1.59 7.26 -10.26
CA TYR A 145 0.69 6.40 -11.05
C TYR A 145 0.53 7.01 -12.45
N SER A 146 1.59 6.91 -13.24
CA SER A 146 1.65 7.40 -14.62
C SER A 146 2.47 6.45 -15.50
N PHE A 147 2.33 6.56 -16.82
CA PHE A 147 3.08 5.74 -17.74
C PHE A 147 4.59 5.81 -17.50
N ASN A 148 5.13 7.03 -17.39
CA ASN A 148 6.54 7.22 -17.12
C ASN A 148 6.95 6.74 -15.72
N GLY A 149 6.16 7.06 -14.70
CA GLY A 149 6.47 6.69 -13.31
C GLY A 149 6.45 5.18 -13.06
N LEU A 150 5.65 4.42 -13.83
CA LEU A 150 5.53 2.97 -13.65
C LEU A 150 6.37 2.15 -14.65
N LYS A 151 7.02 2.80 -15.64
CA LYS A 151 7.72 2.06 -16.69
C LYS A 151 9.09 2.61 -17.11
N TYR A 152 9.30 3.92 -17.11
CA TYR A 152 10.49 4.51 -17.73
C TYR A 152 11.37 5.32 -16.80
N ASN A 153 10.83 5.89 -15.74
CA ASN A 153 11.63 6.66 -14.80
C ASN A 153 12.49 5.76 -13.93
N ASN A 154 13.60 6.32 -13.43
CA ASN A 154 14.33 5.72 -12.31
C ASN A 154 13.59 6.07 -11.01
N GLU A 155 12.88 5.12 -10.46
CA GLU A 155 12.04 5.28 -9.28
C GLU A 155 12.40 4.24 -8.22
N THR A 156 12.16 4.58 -6.95
CA THR A 156 12.34 3.66 -5.84
C THR A 156 11.15 3.71 -4.89
N SER A 157 10.72 2.55 -4.42
CA SER A 157 9.72 2.42 -3.35
C SER A 157 10.12 1.31 -2.40
N LEU A 158 9.53 1.30 -1.22
CA LEU A 158 9.69 0.28 -0.22
C LEU A 158 8.32 -0.33 0.08
N LEU A 159 8.23 -1.66 0.00
CA LEU A 159 7.16 -2.40 0.64
C LEU A 159 7.60 -2.74 2.06
N LEU A 160 6.72 -2.49 3.01
CA LEU A 160 6.92 -2.76 4.42
C LEU A 160 5.65 -3.40 4.98
N LYS A 161 5.78 -4.50 5.73
CA LYS A 161 4.68 -5.06 6.51
C LYS A 161 4.86 -4.69 7.97
N ASP A 162 4.06 -3.74 8.42
CA ASP A 162 4.14 -3.16 9.76
C ASP A 162 2.81 -2.48 10.12
N ARG A 163 2.03 -3.12 10.96
CA ARG A 163 0.70 -2.65 11.35
C ARG A 163 0.74 -1.31 12.10
N GLU A 164 1.68 -1.12 13.00
CA GLU A 164 1.81 0.15 13.75
C GLU A 164 2.08 1.35 12.82
N LYS A 165 2.98 1.15 11.84
CA LYS A 165 3.27 2.20 10.86
C LYS A 165 2.13 2.43 9.88
N ALA A 166 1.40 1.36 9.50
CA ALA A 166 0.20 1.48 8.67
C ALA A 166 -0.87 2.30 9.39
N GLU A 167 -1.17 2.02 10.65
CA GLU A 167 -2.12 2.80 11.46
C GLU A 167 -1.72 4.29 11.56
N ARG A 168 -0.44 4.59 11.75
CA ARG A 168 0.05 5.97 11.76
C ARG A 168 -0.14 6.67 10.41
N LEU A 169 0.10 5.96 9.30
CA LEU A 169 -0.11 6.50 7.94
C LEU A 169 -1.60 6.70 7.64
N ILE A 170 -2.48 5.81 8.09
CA ILE A 170 -3.93 5.97 8.00
C ILE A 170 -4.39 7.19 8.83
N GLY A 171 -3.82 7.37 10.02
CA GLY A 171 -4.02 8.58 10.81
C GLY A 171 -3.62 9.87 10.06
N TYR A 172 -2.48 9.83 9.36
CA TYR A 172 -2.04 10.92 8.49
C TYR A 172 -2.99 11.11 7.29
N PHE A 173 -3.38 10.03 6.60
CA PHE A 173 -4.35 10.05 5.50
C PHE A 173 -5.62 10.80 5.88
N ARG A 174 -6.17 10.55 7.07
CA ARG A 174 -7.40 11.20 7.57
C ARG A 174 -7.24 12.70 7.81
N GLN A 175 -6.01 13.17 8.03
CA GLN A 175 -5.70 14.60 8.26
C GLN A 175 -5.47 15.39 6.96
N ILE A 176 -5.22 14.73 5.84
CA ILE A 176 -5.11 15.38 4.53
C ILE A 176 -6.50 15.89 4.14
N GLN A 177 -6.60 17.20 3.99
CA GLN A 177 -7.86 17.89 3.67
C GLN A 177 -7.66 18.75 2.44
#